data_787a30140c9547eba860540a3944be4f
#
_entry.id   787a30140c9547eba860540a3944be4f
#
_cell.length_a   1.000
_cell.length_b   1.000
_cell.length_c   1.000
_cell.angle_alpha   90.00
_cell.angle_beta   90.00
_cell.angle_gamma   90.00
#
_symmetry.space_group_name_H-M   'P 1'
#
loop_
_entity.id
_entity.type
_entity.pdbx_description
1 polymer ?
#
loop_
_entity_poly.entity_id
_entity_poly.type
_entity_poly.pdbx_seq_one_letter_code
_entity_poly.pdbx_strand_id
1 'polypeptide(L)'
;MIKSTDLPDVSSQNFGISEVYMRRNPQRTRLDSNRPLVEFFPMGPISRFADEFRRTEFFTACIDVARRALPAPLLVWLRSQMVRNLSGGPREVFTEIYRRNIWGYQETASGGGSTLHYTEKLREALPRLVADLNIRTLLDLPCGDFHWMSEVKLPVTHYIGSDIVTRLVENARIRYGRPEREFRTLDLCKDVLPQADLLLCRDCLMHLSEEMIFLALANIIRSDIKYLLITTYPDGKNRSIRIGDWFPINLCAAPYNFPAPLRTIDDWVPPFDQRQLGLWEIESLRRICPVSG
;
A
#
# COMPACT_ATOMS: atom_id res chain seq x y z
N MET A 1 -53.00 0.29 8.81
CA MET A 1 -52.23 0.80 9.96
C MET A 1 -51.19 -0.24 10.33
N ILE A 2 -49.99 -0.13 9.79
CA ILE A 2 -48.80 -0.84 10.28
C ILE A 2 -47.71 0.19 10.38
N LYS A 3 -47.13 0.28 11.57
CA LYS A 3 -46.19 1.31 12.02
C LYS A 3 -44.81 1.17 11.33
N SER A 4 -44.29 2.31 10.93
CA SER A 4 -42.88 2.50 10.61
C SER A 4 -42.05 2.35 11.88
N THR A 5 -41.02 1.49 11.88
CA THR A 5 -39.78 1.59 12.63
C THR A 5 -38.95 0.35 12.32
N ASP A 6 -37.74 0.62 11.93
CA ASP A 6 -36.50 -0.17 12.06
C ASP A 6 -35.73 -0.29 10.76
N LEU A 7 -35.05 0.81 10.42
CA LEU A 7 -33.86 0.74 9.60
C LEU A 7 -32.67 0.67 10.57
N PRO A 8 -31.79 -0.32 10.49
CA PRO A 8 -30.59 -0.36 11.30
C PRO A 8 -29.60 0.70 10.81
N ASP A 9 -29.08 1.46 11.76
CA ASP A 9 -28.03 2.47 11.64
C ASP A 9 -26.73 1.82 11.11
N VAL A 10 -26.31 2.22 9.90
CA VAL A 10 -25.13 1.71 9.20
C VAL A 10 -23.87 2.50 9.56
N SER A 11 -23.87 3.24 10.67
CA SER A 11 -22.78 4.16 11.03
C SER A 11 -21.63 3.57 11.89
N SER A 12 -21.63 2.28 12.23
CA SER A 12 -20.76 1.76 13.30
C SER A 12 -19.63 0.76 12.94
N GLN A 13 -19.31 0.55 11.66
CA GLN A 13 -18.34 -0.50 11.31
C GLN A 13 -16.96 -0.07 10.76
N ASN A 14 -16.57 1.18 10.88
CA ASN A 14 -15.24 1.64 10.41
C ASN A 14 -14.29 2.10 11.53
N PHE A 15 -14.44 1.64 12.75
CA PHE A 15 -13.75 2.22 13.92
C PHE A 15 -12.45 1.52 14.36
N GLY A 16 -12.01 0.42 13.72
CA GLY A 16 -11.01 -0.46 14.34
C GLY A 16 -9.55 -0.04 14.26
N ILE A 17 -9.11 0.63 13.20
CA ILE A 17 -7.69 0.62 12.82
C ILE A 17 -6.82 1.61 13.60
N SER A 18 -7.32 2.78 13.97
CA SER A 18 -6.49 3.82 14.58
C SER A 18 -6.56 3.90 16.11
N GLU A 19 -7.67 3.53 16.73
CA GLU A 19 -7.83 3.64 18.20
C GLU A 19 -6.98 2.61 18.97
N VAL A 20 -6.81 1.43 18.43
CA VAL A 20 -6.11 0.35 19.14
C VAL A 20 -4.59 0.49 19.06
N TYR A 21 -4.08 1.09 17.95
CA TYR A 21 -2.65 1.38 17.83
C TYR A 21 -2.18 2.43 18.86
N MET A 22 -3.05 3.37 19.22
CA MET A 22 -2.74 4.43 20.20
C MET A 22 -2.77 3.94 21.66
N ARG A 23 -3.52 2.86 22.00
CA ARG A 23 -3.68 2.39 23.38
C ARG A 23 -2.56 1.45 23.88
N ARG A 24 -1.72 0.91 22.99
CA ARG A 24 -0.76 -0.16 23.36
C ARG A 24 0.72 0.22 23.37
N ASN A 25 1.08 1.49 23.17
CA ASN A 25 2.49 1.90 23.25
C ASN A 25 2.73 3.00 24.31
N PRO A 26 2.77 2.66 25.62
CA PRO A 26 2.95 3.63 26.71
C PRO A 26 4.42 4.02 26.96
N GLN A 27 5.37 3.48 26.22
CA GLN A 27 6.79 3.81 26.43
C GLN A 27 7.29 4.82 25.40
N ARG A 28 6.87 6.07 25.50
CA ARG A 28 7.66 7.20 25.00
C ARG A 28 7.79 8.26 26.11
N THR A 29 9.01 8.33 26.56
CA THR A 29 9.68 9.27 27.43
C THR A 29 9.16 10.72 27.37
N ARG A 30 9.07 11.28 28.57
CA ARG A 30 8.85 12.68 28.90
C ARG A 30 9.66 13.61 28.00
N LEU A 31 8.99 14.45 27.24
CA LEU A 31 9.59 15.61 26.59
C LEU A 31 9.58 16.77 27.56
N ASP A 32 10.75 17.32 27.77
CA ASP A 32 11.06 18.49 28.57
C ASP A 32 10.27 19.73 28.09
N SER A 33 9.50 20.31 28.98
CA SER A 33 8.55 21.39 28.69
C SER A 33 9.17 22.80 28.61
N ASN A 34 10.51 22.90 28.52
CA ASN A 34 11.23 24.18 28.55
C ASN A 34 12.11 24.42 27.31
N ARG A 35 11.52 24.49 26.12
CA ARG A 35 12.18 25.13 24.98
C ARG A 35 11.26 26.17 24.36
N PRO A 36 11.76 27.42 24.15
CA PRO A 36 10.97 28.50 23.57
C PRO A 36 10.67 28.25 22.09
N LEU A 37 9.47 28.65 21.69
CA LEU A 37 8.98 28.65 20.32
C LEU A 37 9.73 29.70 19.50
N VAL A 38 10.41 29.21 18.45
CA VAL A 38 10.70 29.84 17.17
C VAL A 38 11.29 31.26 17.18
N GLU A 39 12.62 31.36 17.02
CA GLU A 39 13.25 32.54 16.45
C GLU A 39 13.07 32.60 14.93
N PHE A 40 12.46 33.69 14.44
CA PHE A 40 12.37 34.01 13.01
C PHE A 40 13.74 34.47 12.50
N PHE A 41 14.35 33.68 11.61
CA PHE A 41 15.53 34.11 10.86
C PHE A 41 15.15 34.67 9.47
N PRO A 42 15.82 35.72 8.98
CA PRO A 42 15.51 36.35 7.70
C PRO A 42 15.91 35.45 6.51
N MET A 43 15.03 35.39 5.54
CA MET A 43 15.12 34.55 4.34
C MET A 43 16.16 35.05 3.34
N GLY A 44 17.22 34.28 3.15
CA GLY A 44 18.06 34.35 1.94
C GLY A 44 17.48 33.51 0.78
N PRO A 45 17.97 33.63 -0.44
CA PRO A 45 17.41 32.92 -1.60
C PRO A 45 17.59 31.40 -1.43
N ILE A 46 16.49 30.76 -1.07
CA ILE A 46 16.43 29.31 -0.83
C ILE A 46 16.08 28.63 -2.14
N SER A 47 16.90 27.65 -2.57
CA SER A 47 16.62 26.85 -3.76
C SER A 47 15.24 26.16 -3.65
N ARG A 48 14.52 26.02 -4.77
CA ARG A 48 13.20 25.34 -4.82
C ARG A 48 13.20 23.97 -4.11
N PHE A 49 14.34 23.30 -4.08
CA PHE A 49 14.52 22.01 -3.43
C PHE A 49 14.43 22.09 -1.89
N ALA A 50 15.00 23.14 -1.28
CA ALA A 50 14.94 23.34 0.18
C ALA A 50 13.53 23.75 0.64
N ASP A 51 12.79 24.49 -0.18
CA ASP A 51 11.39 24.85 0.12
C ASP A 51 10.45 23.65 0.02
N GLU A 52 10.68 22.76 -0.92
CA GLU A 52 9.91 21.53 -1.08
C GLU A 52 10.17 20.55 0.07
N PHE A 53 11.44 20.42 0.50
CA PHE A 53 11.83 19.62 1.65
C PHE A 53 11.21 20.15 2.96
N ARG A 54 11.28 21.46 3.20
CA ARG A 54 10.67 22.11 4.38
C ARG A 54 9.14 22.02 4.40
N ARG A 55 8.49 22.13 3.24
CA ARG A 55 7.04 21.94 3.14
C ARG A 55 6.64 20.53 3.50
N THR A 56 7.40 19.53 3.06
CA THR A 56 7.15 18.13 3.37
C THR A 56 7.32 17.84 4.86
N GLU A 57 8.39 18.35 5.49
CA GLU A 57 8.62 18.22 6.93
C GLU A 57 7.53 18.94 7.74
N PHE A 58 7.15 20.15 7.35
CA PHE A 58 6.08 20.90 7.99
C PHE A 58 4.74 20.16 7.93
N PHE A 59 4.37 19.62 6.77
CA PHE A 59 3.15 18.82 6.62
C PHE A 59 3.21 17.52 7.43
N THR A 60 4.35 16.84 7.44
CA THR A 60 4.55 15.65 8.27
C THR A 60 4.41 15.98 9.75
N ALA A 61 5.01 17.06 10.21
CA ALA A 61 4.88 17.54 11.59
C ALA A 61 3.41 17.91 11.93
N CYS A 62 2.70 18.57 11.03
CA CYS A 62 1.28 18.92 11.22
C CYS A 62 0.41 17.66 11.31
N ILE A 63 0.66 16.64 10.46
CA ILE A 63 -0.05 15.37 10.51
C ILE A 63 0.27 14.63 11.83
N ASP A 64 1.51 14.65 12.30
CA ASP A 64 1.89 14.03 13.57
C ASP A 64 1.27 14.73 14.79
N VAL A 65 1.18 16.06 14.77
CA VAL A 65 0.45 16.84 15.79
C VAL A 65 -1.04 16.52 15.74
N ALA A 66 -1.62 16.50 14.54
CA ALA A 66 -3.03 16.17 14.35
C ALA A 66 -3.36 14.74 14.83
N ARG A 67 -2.47 13.77 14.60
CA ARG A 67 -2.61 12.40 15.11
C ARG A 67 -2.68 12.30 16.62
N ARG A 68 -1.97 13.18 17.33
CA ARG A 68 -1.97 13.21 18.79
C ARG A 68 -3.16 13.93 19.38
N ALA A 69 -3.74 14.88 18.62
CA ALA A 69 -4.76 15.79 19.09
C ALA A 69 -6.17 15.46 18.59
N LEU A 70 -6.31 14.80 17.44
CA LEU A 70 -7.60 14.56 16.81
C LEU A 70 -8.08 13.12 16.97
N PRO A 71 -9.41 12.90 17.14
CA PRO A 71 -10.00 11.57 17.11
C PRO A 71 -9.71 10.85 15.78
N ALA A 72 -9.47 9.54 15.86
CA ALA A 72 -9.15 8.72 14.70
C ALA A 72 -10.12 8.84 13.51
N PRO A 73 -11.46 8.90 13.69
CA PRO A 73 -12.39 9.08 12.57
C PRO A 73 -12.19 10.40 11.83
N LEU A 74 -11.86 11.47 12.55
CA LEU A 74 -11.61 12.77 11.95
C LEU A 74 -10.31 12.76 11.13
N LEU A 75 -9.28 12.07 11.59
CA LEU A 75 -8.03 11.89 10.84
C LEU A 75 -8.25 11.10 9.54
N VAL A 76 -9.01 10.02 9.60
CA VAL A 76 -9.38 9.23 8.42
C VAL A 76 -10.17 10.09 7.43
N TRP A 77 -11.15 10.85 7.92
CA TRP A 77 -11.92 11.78 7.10
C TRP A 77 -11.05 12.86 6.45
N LEU A 78 -10.15 13.51 7.22
CA LEU A 78 -9.23 14.52 6.69
C LEU A 78 -8.32 13.95 5.59
N ARG A 79 -7.76 12.78 5.79
CA ARG A 79 -6.94 12.08 4.78
C ARG A 79 -7.74 11.80 3.51
N SER A 80 -8.97 11.28 3.66
CA SER A 80 -9.86 11.05 2.53
C SER A 80 -10.14 12.35 1.76
N GLN A 81 -10.37 13.48 2.47
CA GLN A 81 -10.53 14.79 1.80
C GLN A 81 -9.26 15.24 1.07
N MET A 82 -8.07 15.02 1.68
CA MET A 82 -6.80 15.34 1.01
C MET A 82 -6.62 14.53 -0.28
N VAL A 83 -6.92 13.23 -0.25
CA VAL A 83 -6.85 12.37 -1.44
C VAL A 83 -7.87 12.81 -2.50
N ARG A 84 -9.11 13.13 -2.10
CA ARG A 84 -10.18 13.57 -3.02
C ARG A 84 -9.87 14.87 -3.74
N ASN A 85 -9.01 15.71 -3.19
CA ASN A 85 -8.56 16.96 -3.79
C ASN A 85 -7.36 16.77 -4.75
N LEU A 86 -6.82 15.53 -4.85
CA LEU A 86 -5.79 15.23 -5.83
C LEU A 86 -6.43 15.03 -7.21
N SER A 87 -5.71 15.45 -8.25
CA SER A 87 -6.12 15.32 -9.65
C SER A 87 -5.02 14.70 -10.48
N GLY A 88 -5.37 14.14 -11.62
CA GLY A 88 -4.44 13.46 -12.51
C GLY A 88 -4.64 11.95 -12.54
N GLY A 89 -3.72 11.26 -13.20
CA GLY A 89 -3.68 9.81 -13.26
C GLY A 89 -3.02 9.19 -12.01
N PRO A 90 -2.84 7.86 -11.99
CA PRO A 90 -2.25 7.17 -10.83
C PRO A 90 -0.87 7.69 -10.44
N ARG A 91 -0.01 7.97 -11.42
CA ARG A 91 1.35 8.48 -11.16
C ARG A 91 1.33 9.79 -10.40
N GLU A 92 0.50 10.74 -10.84
CA GLU A 92 0.37 12.05 -10.21
C GLU A 92 -0.22 11.91 -8.81
N VAL A 93 -1.29 11.14 -8.65
CA VAL A 93 -1.98 10.95 -7.37
C VAL A 93 -1.06 10.27 -6.34
N PHE A 94 -0.41 9.14 -6.68
CA PHE A 94 0.47 8.45 -5.75
C PHE A 94 1.76 9.23 -5.47
N THR A 95 2.30 9.99 -6.44
CA THR A 95 3.43 10.90 -6.21
C THR A 95 3.06 11.97 -5.18
N GLU A 96 1.86 12.55 -5.27
CA GLU A 96 1.40 13.54 -4.29
C GLU A 96 1.11 12.93 -2.92
N ILE A 97 0.52 11.73 -2.86
CA ILE A 97 0.33 10.99 -1.61
C ILE A 97 1.67 10.77 -0.91
N TYR A 98 2.69 10.32 -1.65
CA TYR A 98 4.04 10.14 -1.14
C TYR A 98 4.68 11.46 -0.71
N ARG A 99 4.68 12.47 -1.59
CA ARG A 99 5.31 13.77 -1.36
C ARG A 99 4.76 14.47 -0.12
N ARG A 100 3.44 14.39 0.10
CA ARG A 100 2.74 15.00 1.24
C ARG A 100 2.65 14.08 2.45
N ASN A 101 3.17 12.87 2.37
CA ASN A 101 3.02 11.84 3.40
C ASN A 101 1.57 11.71 3.90
N ILE A 102 0.60 11.71 2.96
CA ILE A 102 -0.83 11.69 3.31
C ILE A 102 -1.19 10.45 4.12
N TRP A 103 -0.59 9.30 3.82
CA TRP A 103 -0.76 8.09 4.63
C TRP A 103 -0.11 8.19 6.00
N GLY A 104 0.86 9.11 6.15
CA GLY A 104 1.33 9.65 7.42
C GLY A 104 1.91 8.63 8.39
N TYR A 105 2.87 7.80 8.02
CA TYR A 105 3.63 6.95 8.92
C TYR A 105 5.09 7.38 8.97
N GLN A 106 5.68 7.43 10.20
CA GLN A 106 7.08 7.79 10.38
C GLN A 106 8.03 6.66 10.00
N GLU A 107 7.60 5.42 10.20
CA GLU A 107 8.40 4.23 9.95
C GLU A 107 8.58 3.96 8.47
N THR A 108 7.54 4.20 7.67
CA THR A 108 7.51 3.89 6.24
C THR A 108 6.65 4.89 5.47
N ALA A 109 7.09 5.28 4.29
CA ALA A 109 6.32 6.12 3.38
C ALA A 109 5.16 5.37 2.68
N SER A 110 5.18 4.05 2.73
CA SER A 110 4.19 3.17 2.09
C SER A 110 2.94 2.94 2.94
N GLY A 111 2.79 3.65 4.06
CA GLY A 111 1.62 3.58 4.93
C GLY A 111 1.68 2.49 6.01
N GLY A 112 0.66 2.45 6.88
CA GLY A 112 0.66 1.60 8.07
C GLY A 112 0.72 0.10 7.81
N GLY A 113 0.17 -0.34 6.69
CA GLY A 113 0.23 -1.74 6.25
C GLY A 113 1.65 -2.24 5.94
N SER A 114 2.62 -1.33 5.78
CA SER A 114 4.02 -1.63 5.46
C SER A 114 4.98 -1.48 6.65
N THR A 115 4.46 -1.32 7.87
CA THR A 115 5.27 -1.34 9.10
C THR A 115 5.80 -2.75 9.40
N LEU A 116 6.92 -2.85 10.12
CA LEU A 116 7.49 -4.14 10.52
C LEU A 116 6.52 -4.94 11.41
N HIS A 117 5.78 -4.26 12.28
CA HIS A 117 4.77 -4.90 13.10
C HIS A 117 3.66 -5.51 12.24
N TYR A 118 3.13 -4.77 11.26
CA TYR A 118 2.03 -5.25 10.42
C TYR A 118 2.44 -6.40 9.50
N THR A 119 3.68 -6.40 9.02
CA THR A 119 4.20 -7.39 8.07
C THR A 119 4.86 -8.60 8.72
N GLU A 120 4.79 -8.76 10.05
CA GLU A 120 5.48 -9.83 10.80
C GLU A 120 5.20 -11.22 10.24
N LYS A 121 3.92 -11.60 10.13
CA LYS A 121 3.52 -12.92 9.59
C LYS A 121 3.96 -13.12 8.14
N LEU A 122 3.80 -12.07 7.33
CA LEU A 122 4.20 -12.13 5.93
C LEU A 122 5.71 -12.31 5.77
N ARG A 123 6.52 -11.59 6.56
CA ARG A 123 7.98 -11.69 6.52
C ARG A 123 8.49 -13.09 6.89
N GLU A 124 7.75 -13.83 7.72
CA GLU A 124 8.05 -15.22 8.05
C GLU A 124 7.60 -16.21 6.97
N ALA A 125 6.42 -16.00 6.39
CA ALA A 125 5.80 -16.94 5.46
C ALA A 125 6.32 -16.81 4.03
N LEU A 126 6.62 -15.59 3.57
CA LEU A 126 7.01 -15.32 2.18
C LEU A 126 8.28 -16.09 1.75
N PRO A 127 9.38 -16.15 2.54
CA PRO A 127 10.55 -16.92 2.14
C PRO A 127 10.27 -18.42 1.96
N ARG A 128 9.37 -18.98 2.77
CA ARG A 128 8.98 -20.41 2.66
C ARG A 128 8.19 -20.65 1.38
N LEU A 129 7.22 -19.78 1.08
CA LEU A 129 6.45 -19.87 -0.17
C LEU A 129 7.35 -19.80 -1.40
N VAL A 130 8.28 -18.83 -1.41
CA VAL A 130 9.24 -18.62 -2.49
C VAL A 130 10.12 -19.86 -2.69
N ALA A 131 10.61 -20.46 -1.61
CA ALA A 131 11.40 -21.70 -1.66
C ALA A 131 10.59 -22.89 -2.17
N ASP A 132 9.38 -23.10 -1.64
CA ASP A 132 8.49 -24.20 -2.02
C ASP A 132 8.14 -24.19 -3.53
N LEU A 133 7.98 -23.00 -4.10
CA LEU A 133 7.65 -22.81 -5.51
C LEU A 133 8.89 -22.73 -6.41
N ASN A 134 10.09 -22.82 -5.85
CA ASN A 134 11.36 -22.64 -6.57
C ASN A 134 11.41 -21.33 -7.38
N ILE A 135 10.93 -20.22 -6.79
CA ILE A 135 10.96 -18.89 -7.41
C ILE A 135 12.40 -18.40 -7.50
N ARG A 136 12.85 -18.09 -8.70
CA ARG A 136 14.18 -17.53 -8.97
C ARG A 136 14.13 -16.01 -9.14
N THR A 137 13.12 -15.52 -9.87
CA THR A 137 12.93 -14.11 -10.13
C THR A 137 11.60 -13.66 -9.53
N LEU A 138 11.66 -12.67 -8.64
CA LEU A 138 10.48 -12.05 -8.01
C LEU A 138 10.35 -10.61 -8.48
N LEU A 139 9.19 -10.26 -9.03
CA LEU A 139 8.75 -8.89 -9.29
C LEU A 139 7.86 -8.45 -8.14
N ASP A 140 8.26 -7.38 -7.43
CA ASP A 140 7.47 -6.73 -6.37
C ASP A 140 6.94 -5.39 -6.91
N LEU A 141 5.65 -5.32 -7.17
CA LEU A 141 4.99 -4.16 -7.78
C LEU A 141 3.59 -3.95 -7.19
N PRO A 142 3.40 -2.91 -6.37
CA PRO A 142 4.35 -1.86 -6.00
C PRO A 142 5.26 -2.26 -4.83
N CYS A 143 6.56 -1.96 -4.93
CA CYS A 143 7.53 -2.24 -3.87
C CYS A 143 7.56 -1.14 -2.78
N GLY A 144 6.93 0.00 -3.03
CA GLY A 144 6.95 1.14 -2.11
C GLY A 144 8.36 1.62 -1.80
N ASP A 145 8.61 1.96 -0.54
CA ASP A 145 9.92 2.39 -0.04
C ASP A 145 10.87 1.23 0.33
N PHE A 146 10.46 0.00 0.03
CA PHE A 146 11.22 -1.22 0.31
C PHE A 146 11.52 -1.47 1.81
N HIS A 147 10.86 -0.75 2.71
CA HIS A 147 11.16 -0.78 4.14
C HIS A 147 11.04 -2.18 4.73
N TRP A 148 9.84 -2.79 4.74
CA TRP A 148 9.63 -4.11 5.33
C TRP A 148 10.33 -5.24 4.55
N MET A 149 10.39 -5.11 3.22
CA MET A 149 11.02 -6.10 2.36
C MET A 149 12.55 -6.14 2.56
N SER A 150 13.16 -5.05 3.00
CA SER A 150 14.60 -5.01 3.30
C SER A 150 15.01 -5.94 4.45
N GLU A 151 14.05 -6.27 5.33
CA GLU A 151 14.22 -7.20 6.46
C GLU A 151 13.95 -8.67 6.08
N VAL A 152 13.59 -8.95 4.83
CA VAL A 152 13.26 -10.31 4.37
C VAL A 152 14.44 -10.92 3.61
N LYS A 153 14.89 -12.09 4.06
CA LYS A 153 15.88 -12.90 3.34
C LYS A 153 15.17 -13.83 2.36
N LEU A 154 14.96 -13.35 1.14
CA LEU A 154 14.34 -14.14 0.09
C LEU A 154 15.36 -15.06 -0.58
N PRO A 155 15.04 -16.37 -0.78
CA PRO A 155 15.89 -17.30 -1.51
C PRO A 155 15.70 -17.17 -3.03
N VAL A 156 15.80 -15.95 -3.56
CA VAL A 156 15.69 -15.65 -4.99
C VAL A 156 17.05 -15.30 -5.58
N THR A 157 17.26 -15.59 -6.85
CA THR A 157 18.48 -15.18 -7.59
C THR A 157 18.37 -13.74 -8.09
N HIS A 158 17.14 -13.27 -8.32
CA HIS A 158 16.90 -11.92 -8.81
C HIS A 158 15.62 -11.32 -8.22
N TYR A 159 15.72 -10.10 -7.72
CA TYR A 159 14.61 -9.32 -7.20
C TYR A 159 14.45 -8.04 -8.02
N ILE A 160 13.23 -7.78 -8.48
CA ILE A 160 12.87 -6.59 -9.23
C ILE A 160 11.84 -5.82 -8.41
N GLY A 161 12.27 -4.75 -7.73
CA GLY A 161 11.36 -3.82 -7.05
C GLY A 161 10.86 -2.78 -8.03
N SER A 162 9.56 -2.58 -8.09
CA SER A 162 8.98 -1.59 -8.99
C SER A 162 7.88 -0.79 -8.33
N ASP A 163 7.76 0.48 -8.69
CA ASP A 163 6.70 1.37 -8.21
C ASP A 163 6.41 2.44 -9.28
N ILE A 164 5.21 2.99 -9.25
CA ILE A 164 4.83 4.08 -10.15
C ILE A 164 5.45 5.41 -9.75
N VAL A 165 5.81 5.57 -8.47
CA VAL A 165 6.43 6.78 -7.90
C VAL A 165 7.94 6.75 -8.12
N THR A 166 8.41 7.46 -9.14
CA THR A 166 9.83 7.48 -9.56
C THR A 166 10.78 7.76 -8.40
N ARG A 167 10.44 8.71 -7.51
CA ARG A 167 11.31 9.09 -6.39
C ARG A 167 11.47 7.97 -5.35
N LEU A 168 10.43 7.15 -5.12
CA LEU A 168 10.54 5.95 -4.28
C LEU A 168 11.56 4.97 -4.87
N VAL A 169 11.42 4.71 -6.17
CA VAL A 169 12.29 3.80 -6.92
C VAL A 169 13.76 4.26 -6.90
N GLU A 170 14.00 5.56 -7.14
CA GLU A 170 15.35 6.15 -7.09
C GLU A 170 15.98 6.01 -5.71
N ASN A 171 15.23 6.33 -4.66
CA ASN A 171 15.68 6.18 -3.27
C ASN A 171 15.98 4.71 -2.94
N ALA A 172 15.10 3.78 -3.34
CA ALA A 172 15.30 2.35 -3.13
C ALA A 172 16.53 1.83 -3.91
N ARG A 173 16.74 2.30 -5.15
CA ARG A 173 17.90 1.93 -5.97
C ARG A 173 19.22 2.38 -5.32
N ILE A 174 19.27 3.63 -4.84
CA ILE A 174 20.47 4.16 -4.18
C ILE A 174 20.78 3.41 -2.88
N ARG A 175 19.74 3.11 -2.10
CA ARG A 175 19.91 2.56 -0.75
C ARG A 175 20.08 1.04 -0.73
N TYR A 176 19.39 0.33 -1.62
CA TYR A 176 19.23 -1.12 -1.58
C TYR A 176 19.64 -1.83 -2.88
N GLY A 177 19.96 -1.09 -3.96
CA GLY A 177 20.37 -1.66 -5.25
C GLY A 177 21.62 -2.51 -5.14
N ARG A 178 21.62 -3.68 -5.80
CA ARG A 178 22.72 -4.64 -5.87
C ARG A 178 22.63 -5.39 -7.21
N PRO A 179 23.65 -6.13 -7.63
CA PRO A 179 23.60 -6.91 -8.89
C PRO A 179 22.37 -7.85 -8.97
N GLU A 180 21.98 -8.47 -7.85
CA GLU A 180 20.83 -9.37 -7.75
C GLU A 180 19.53 -8.67 -7.39
N ARG A 181 19.55 -7.34 -7.19
CA ARG A 181 18.39 -6.54 -6.78
C ARG A 181 18.35 -5.22 -7.53
N GLU A 182 17.43 -5.11 -8.44
CA GLU A 182 17.21 -3.88 -9.19
C GLU A 182 15.89 -3.20 -8.84
N PHE A 183 15.79 -1.90 -9.15
CA PHE A 183 14.59 -1.10 -8.96
C PHE A 183 14.24 -0.33 -10.22
N ARG A 184 12.97 -0.41 -10.67
CA ARG A 184 12.46 0.20 -11.91
C ARG A 184 11.18 0.99 -11.65
N THR A 185 10.99 2.09 -12.34
CA THR A 185 9.68 2.78 -12.35
C THR A 185 8.77 2.09 -13.35
N LEU A 186 7.65 1.52 -12.87
CA LEU A 186 6.65 0.83 -13.70
C LEU A 186 5.22 1.23 -13.30
N ASP A 187 4.36 1.36 -14.30
CA ASP A 187 2.91 1.48 -14.16
C ASP A 187 2.27 0.11 -14.41
N LEU A 188 1.72 -0.49 -13.35
CA LEU A 188 1.08 -1.81 -13.41
C LEU A 188 -0.03 -1.91 -14.46
N CYS A 189 -0.69 -0.79 -14.77
CA CYS A 189 -1.81 -0.75 -15.71
C CYS A 189 -1.39 -0.63 -17.19
N LYS A 190 -0.14 -0.22 -17.47
CA LYS A 190 0.27 0.20 -18.83
C LYS A 190 1.55 -0.43 -19.31
N ASP A 191 2.57 -0.52 -18.42
CA ASP A 191 3.91 -0.89 -18.87
C ASP A 191 4.02 -2.42 -19.04
N VAL A 192 4.86 -2.85 -19.97
CA VAL A 192 5.20 -4.26 -20.12
C VAL A 192 5.90 -4.75 -18.87
N LEU A 193 5.33 -5.77 -18.24
CA LEU A 193 5.91 -6.34 -17.02
C LEU A 193 7.17 -7.13 -17.37
N PRO A 194 8.26 -7.00 -16.57
CA PRO A 194 9.46 -7.81 -16.77
C PRO A 194 9.15 -9.28 -16.52
N GLN A 195 9.90 -10.16 -17.19
CA GLN A 195 9.80 -11.58 -16.96
C GLN A 195 10.17 -11.91 -15.51
N ALA A 196 9.30 -12.66 -14.83
CA ALA A 196 9.50 -13.13 -13.47
C ALA A 196 8.74 -14.44 -13.23
N ASP A 197 9.16 -15.20 -12.21
CA ASP A 197 8.42 -16.40 -11.80
C ASP A 197 7.21 -16.05 -10.96
N LEU A 198 7.31 -14.99 -10.14
CA LEU A 198 6.28 -14.53 -9.21
C LEU A 198 6.15 -13.01 -9.27
N LEU A 199 4.91 -12.53 -9.43
CA LEU A 199 4.53 -11.14 -9.14
C LEU A 199 3.95 -11.08 -7.73
N LEU A 200 4.58 -10.30 -6.86
CA LEU A 200 4.01 -9.86 -5.59
C LEU A 200 3.33 -8.52 -5.81
N CYS A 201 2.00 -8.48 -5.66
CA CYS A 201 1.20 -7.26 -5.79
C CYS A 201 0.47 -6.97 -4.47
N ARG A 202 1.19 -6.40 -3.52
CA ARG A 202 0.69 -6.15 -2.17
C ARG A 202 0.19 -4.72 -2.00
N ASP A 203 -1.01 -4.59 -1.42
CA ASP A 203 -1.63 -3.28 -1.08
C ASP A 203 -1.71 -2.29 -2.26
N CYS A 204 -2.01 -2.79 -3.46
CA CYS A 204 -2.09 -2.01 -4.69
C CYS A 204 -3.53 -1.78 -5.15
N LEU A 205 -4.22 -2.83 -5.57
CA LEU A 205 -5.50 -2.73 -6.28
C LEU A 205 -6.59 -2.06 -5.44
N MET A 206 -6.55 -2.22 -4.13
CA MET A 206 -7.48 -1.62 -3.18
C MET A 206 -7.44 -0.08 -3.15
N HIS A 207 -6.48 0.54 -3.82
CA HIS A 207 -6.32 1.99 -3.95
C HIS A 207 -6.61 2.51 -5.37
N LEU A 208 -7.02 1.62 -6.29
CA LEU A 208 -7.30 1.95 -7.69
C LEU A 208 -8.80 2.08 -7.93
N SER A 209 -9.19 2.83 -8.97
CA SER A 209 -10.55 2.78 -9.48
C SER A 209 -10.83 1.42 -10.12
N GLU A 210 -12.10 1.04 -10.22
CA GLU A 210 -12.50 -0.24 -10.82
C GLU A 210 -11.95 -0.41 -12.23
N GLU A 211 -12.02 0.64 -13.07
CA GLU A 211 -11.45 0.63 -14.42
C GLU A 211 -9.95 0.29 -14.39
N MET A 212 -9.20 0.92 -13.48
CA MET A 212 -7.77 0.68 -13.38
C MET A 212 -7.44 -0.70 -12.81
N ILE A 213 -8.28 -1.24 -11.94
CA ILE A 213 -8.13 -2.62 -11.48
C ILE A 213 -8.25 -3.57 -12.67
N PHE A 214 -9.22 -3.39 -13.56
CA PHE A 214 -9.35 -4.23 -14.75
C PHE A 214 -8.16 -4.07 -15.70
N LEU A 215 -7.65 -2.86 -15.90
CA LEU A 215 -6.43 -2.64 -16.70
C LEU A 215 -5.21 -3.35 -16.08
N ALA A 216 -5.02 -3.23 -14.77
CA ALA A 216 -3.95 -3.91 -14.06
C ALA A 216 -4.05 -5.44 -14.17
N LEU A 217 -5.24 -6.00 -13.93
CA LEU A 217 -5.49 -7.43 -14.04
C LEU A 217 -5.28 -7.93 -15.47
N ALA A 218 -5.76 -7.20 -16.47
CA ALA A 218 -5.55 -7.55 -17.88
C ALA A 218 -4.05 -7.54 -18.25
N ASN A 219 -3.29 -6.56 -17.73
CA ASN A 219 -1.85 -6.48 -17.97
C ASN A 219 -1.09 -7.63 -17.28
N ILE A 220 -1.46 -7.96 -16.04
CA ILE A 220 -0.90 -9.11 -15.30
C ILE A 220 -1.19 -10.42 -16.06
N ILE A 221 -2.43 -10.64 -16.48
CA ILE A 221 -2.87 -11.86 -17.16
C ILE A 221 -2.16 -12.04 -18.51
N ARG A 222 -1.83 -10.95 -19.22
CA ARG A 222 -1.07 -11.02 -20.49
C ARG A 222 0.42 -11.24 -20.32
N SER A 223 0.96 -11.05 -19.11
CA SER A 223 2.40 -11.20 -18.86
C SER A 223 2.85 -12.66 -18.93
N ASP A 224 4.16 -12.88 -19.10
CA ASP A 224 4.78 -14.21 -19.03
C ASP A 224 5.13 -14.65 -17.60
N ILE A 225 4.52 -13.99 -16.60
CA ILE A 225 4.72 -14.33 -15.19
C ILE A 225 3.90 -15.58 -14.87
N LYS A 226 4.49 -16.50 -14.09
CA LYS A 226 3.83 -17.78 -13.76
C LYS A 226 2.86 -17.66 -12.61
N TYR A 227 3.27 -17.01 -11.53
CA TYR A 227 2.49 -16.90 -10.30
C TYR A 227 2.16 -15.44 -9.95
N LEU A 228 0.96 -15.24 -9.43
CA LEU A 228 0.49 -13.99 -8.85
C LEU A 228 0.22 -14.19 -7.36
N LEU A 229 0.91 -13.44 -6.50
CA LEU A 229 0.64 -13.34 -5.06
C LEU A 229 0.13 -11.93 -4.77
N ILE A 230 -1.16 -11.81 -4.42
CA ILE A 230 -1.82 -10.51 -4.38
C ILE A 230 -2.77 -10.37 -3.19
N THR A 231 -2.88 -9.14 -2.66
CA THR A 231 -3.79 -8.81 -1.55
C THR A 231 -5.24 -9.06 -1.90
N THR A 232 -5.95 -9.76 -1.01
CA THR A 232 -7.41 -9.93 -1.06
C THR A 232 -7.99 -10.01 0.35
N TYR A 233 -9.22 -9.55 0.52
CA TYR A 233 -9.98 -9.62 1.77
C TYR A 233 -11.12 -10.62 1.58
N PRO A 234 -11.13 -11.79 2.26
CA PRO A 234 -12.16 -12.81 2.07
C PRO A 234 -13.57 -12.29 2.30
N ASP A 235 -13.75 -11.43 3.32
CA ASP A 235 -15.05 -10.83 3.66
C ASP A 235 -15.24 -9.43 3.07
N GLY A 236 -14.33 -9.01 2.18
CA GLY A 236 -14.36 -7.70 1.54
C GLY A 236 -15.54 -7.51 0.62
N LYS A 237 -16.08 -6.29 0.60
CA LYS A 237 -17.16 -5.90 -0.33
C LYS A 237 -16.59 -4.97 -1.39
N ASN A 238 -16.64 -5.45 -2.64
CA ASN A 238 -16.17 -4.67 -3.78
C ASN A 238 -17.04 -3.45 -4.03
N ARG A 239 -16.41 -2.34 -4.31
CA ARG A 239 -17.06 -1.07 -4.65
C ARG A 239 -16.13 -0.21 -5.49
N SER A 240 -16.68 0.65 -6.31
CA SER A 240 -15.90 1.65 -7.03
C SER A 240 -15.42 2.75 -6.10
N ILE A 241 -14.17 3.16 -6.25
CA ILE A 241 -13.52 4.25 -5.52
C ILE A 241 -12.77 5.18 -6.47
N ARG A 242 -12.37 6.35 -5.98
CA ARG A 242 -11.37 7.18 -6.67
C ARG A 242 -9.97 6.65 -6.39
N ILE A 243 -9.05 6.92 -7.30
CA ILE A 243 -7.63 6.57 -7.13
C ILE A 243 -7.10 7.19 -5.84
N GLY A 244 -6.41 6.38 -5.02
CA GLY A 244 -5.83 6.78 -3.74
C GLY A 244 -6.77 6.65 -2.54
N ASP A 245 -8.09 6.46 -2.74
CA ASP A 245 -9.02 6.01 -1.69
C ASP A 245 -8.73 4.55 -1.33
N TRP A 246 -9.53 3.96 -0.45
CA TRP A 246 -9.34 2.58 0.01
C TRP A 246 -10.65 1.81 0.12
N PHE A 247 -10.60 0.51 -0.20
CA PHE A 247 -11.66 -0.45 0.11
C PHE A 247 -11.09 -1.87 0.29
N PRO A 248 -11.74 -2.76 1.07
CA PRO A 248 -11.30 -4.13 1.23
C PRO A 248 -11.67 -4.95 -0.02
N ILE A 249 -10.72 -5.06 -0.98
CA ILE A 249 -10.93 -5.78 -2.24
C ILE A 249 -11.06 -7.28 -2.01
N ASN A 250 -12.12 -7.90 -2.55
CA ASN A 250 -12.30 -9.34 -2.62
C ASN A 250 -12.19 -9.83 -4.06
N LEU A 251 -11.06 -10.42 -4.42
CA LEU A 251 -10.83 -10.88 -5.79
C LEU A 251 -11.67 -12.11 -6.15
N CYS A 252 -12.12 -12.90 -5.17
CA CYS A 252 -12.98 -14.08 -5.41
C CYS A 252 -14.46 -13.71 -5.61
N ALA A 253 -14.86 -12.48 -5.28
CA ALA A 253 -16.23 -12.00 -5.45
C ALA A 253 -16.36 -11.16 -6.74
N ALA A 254 -17.62 -10.99 -7.19
CA ALA A 254 -17.92 -10.06 -8.29
C ALA A 254 -17.37 -8.65 -8.00
N PRO A 255 -16.90 -7.92 -9.02
CA PRO A 255 -16.91 -8.27 -10.45
C PRO A 255 -15.70 -9.10 -10.91
N TYR A 256 -14.70 -9.38 -10.05
CA TYR A 256 -13.43 -10.01 -10.44
C TYR A 256 -13.54 -11.53 -10.60
N ASN A 257 -14.31 -12.21 -9.75
CA ASN A 257 -14.64 -13.64 -9.81
C ASN A 257 -13.45 -14.60 -9.98
N PHE A 258 -12.34 -14.30 -9.32
CA PHE A 258 -11.20 -15.22 -9.31
C PHE A 258 -11.60 -16.55 -8.65
N PRO A 259 -11.02 -17.67 -9.08
CA PRO A 259 -11.21 -18.94 -8.38
C PRO A 259 -10.58 -18.87 -6.98
N ALA A 260 -10.84 -19.87 -6.16
CA ALA A 260 -10.14 -20.00 -4.88
C ALA A 260 -8.62 -19.99 -5.12
N PRO A 261 -7.84 -19.27 -4.28
CA PRO A 261 -6.39 -19.26 -4.41
C PRO A 261 -5.79 -20.64 -4.11
N LEU A 262 -4.66 -20.96 -4.76
CA LEU A 262 -3.91 -22.21 -4.52
C LEU A 262 -3.37 -22.27 -3.10
N ARG A 263 -2.91 -21.16 -2.58
CA ARG A 263 -2.41 -20.95 -1.22
C ARG A 263 -2.74 -19.55 -0.76
N THR A 264 -2.73 -19.35 0.55
CA THR A 264 -2.87 -18.02 1.17
C THR A 264 -1.77 -17.78 2.19
N ILE A 265 -1.39 -16.53 2.35
CA ILE A 265 -0.54 -16.05 3.44
C ILE A 265 -1.35 -15.02 4.22
N ASP A 266 -1.48 -15.21 5.54
CA ASP A 266 -2.03 -14.20 6.43
C ASP A 266 -1.18 -12.94 6.41
N ASP A 267 -1.80 -11.81 6.08
CA ASP A 267 -1.14 -10.51 6.02
C ASP A 267 -1.87 -9.50 6.92
N TRP A 268 -2.10 -9.87 8.17
CA TRP A 268 -2.75 -9.03 9.15
C TRP A 268 -2.30 -9.38 10.56
N VAL A 269 -2.45 -8.43 11.47
CA VAL A 269 -2.26 -8.58 12.91
C VAL A 269 -3.45 -7.99 13.66
N PRO A 270 -3.90 -8.57 14.77
CA PRO A 270 -4.96 -7.97 15.58
C PRO A 270 -4.59 -6.54 15.98
N PRO A 271 -5.54 -5.60 15.99
CA PRO A 271 -6.98 -5.74 15.79
C PRO A 271 -7.46 -5.40 14.37
N PHE A 272 -6.58 -5.44 13.39
CA PHE A 272 -6.91 -5.07 12.00
C PHE A 272 -7.77 -6.12 11.31
N ASP A 273 -8.47 -5.72 10.24
CA ASP A 273 -9.29 -6.61 9.43
C ASP A 273 -8.47 -7.76 8.84
N GLN A 274 -9.09 -8.94 8.78
CA GLN A 274 -8.47 -10.11 8.18
C GLN A 274 -8.25 -9.87 6.69
N ARG A 275 -6.98 -9.87 6.32
CA ARG A 275 -6.55 -9.76 4.95
C ARG A 275 -5.50 -10.83 4.69
N GLN A 276 -5.40 -11.27 3.45
CA GLN A 276 -4.46 -12.28 3.03
C GLN A 276 -3.83 -11.93 1.69
N LEU A 277 -2.70 -12.52 1.40
CA LEU A 277 -2.19 -12.63 0.05
C LEU A 277 -2.65 -13.98 -0.52
N GLY A 278 -3.43 -13.94 -1.58
CA GLY A 278 -3.82 -15.12 -2.33
C GLY A 278 -2.80 -15.40 -3.44
N LEU A 279 -2.49 -16.67 -3.64
CA LEU A 279 -1.61 -17.17 -4.70
C LEU A 279 -2.43 -17.79 -5.81
N TRP A 280 -2.21 -17.37 -7.06
CA TRP A 280 -2.79 -17.96 -8.26
C TRP A 280 -1.72 -18.26 -9.31
N GLU A 281 -1.93 -19.29 -10.11
CA GLU A 281 -1.25 -19.44 -11.40
C GLU A 281 -1.94 -18.53 -12.42
N ILE A 282 -1.17 -17.66 -13.10
CA ILE A 282 -1.75 -16.72 -14.07
C ILE A 282 -2.42 -17.48 -15.22
N GLU A 283 -1.92 -18.64 -15.60
CA GLU A 283 -2.57 -19.49 -16.62
C GLU A 283 -4.00 -19.90 -16.24
N SER A 284 -4.27 -20.12 -14.95
CA SER A 284 -5.63 -20.42 -14.49
C SER A 284 -6.57 -19.22 -14.63
N LEU A 285 -6.04 -18.01 -14.47
CA LEU A 285 -6.80 -16.76 -14.61
C LEU A 285 -7.10 -16.43 -16.09
N ARG A 286 -6.19 -16.76 -17.02
CA ARG A 286 -6.42 -16.61 -18.48
C ARG A 286 -7.64 -17.35 -18.98
N ARG A 287 -7.95 -18.51 -18.39
CA ARG A 287 -9.12 -19.33 -18.76
C ARG A 287 -10.44 -18.72 -18.34
N ILE A 288 -10.43 -17.91 -17.29
CA ILE A 288 -11.63 -17.33 -16.69
C ILE A 288 -11.88 -15.90 -17.16
N CYS A 289 -10.82 -15.16 -17.38
CA CYS A 289 -10.84 -13.79 -17.91
C CYS A 289 -10.18 -13.78 -19.31
N PRO A 290 -10.85 -14.25 -20.38
CA PRO A 290 -10.28 -14.16 -21.70
C PRO A 290 -10.06 -12.70 -22.03
N VAL A 291 -8.81 -12.29 -22.12
CA VAL A 291 -8.42 -10.95 -22.57
C VAL A 291 -8.72 -10.93 -24.08
N SER A 292 -9.78 -10.23 -24.46
CA SER A 292 -10.05 -9.95 -25.88
C SER A 292 -8.81 -9.27 -26.46
N GLY A 293 -8.16 -9.91 -27.45
CA GLY A 293 -6.96 -9.40 -28.13
C GLY A 293 -7.23 -8.13 -28.91
#